data_bfb12483ba0b39268c8ff4eea25168a7
#
_entry.id   bfb12483ba0b39268c8ff4eea25168a7
#
_cell.length_a   1.000
_cell.length_b   1.000
_cell.length_c   1.000
_cell.angle_alpha   90.00
_cell.angle_beta   90.00
_cell.angle_gamma   90.00
#
_symmetry.space_group_name_H-M   'P 1'
#
loop_
_entity.id
_entity.type
_entity.pdbx_description
1 polymer ?
#
loop_
_entity_poly.entity_id
_entity_poly.type
_entity_poly.pdbx_seq_one_letter_code
_entity_poly.pdbx_strand_id
1 'polypeptide(L)'
;MAKFVKVASIDELELGQCKTVRANGRIIALYNVDGTFYATDDTCSHNGGPLGEGTLEGTTITCPWHHWQYDVTTGQMMVNASTKIDTYAVRVEGTDILVDVE
;
A
#
# COMPACT_ATOMS: atom_id res chain seq x y z
N MET A 1 -0.77 5.17 -20.30
CA MET A 1 0.59 5.59 -19.96
C MET A 1 0.73 5.75 -18.47
N ALA A 2 1.88 5.41 -17.92
CA ALA A 2 2.11 5.55 -16.48
C ALA A 2 2.14 7.04 -16.08
N LYS A 3 1.63 7.34 -14.90
CA LYS A 3 1.66 8.69 -14.35
C LYS A 3 2.15 8.61 -12.92
N PHE A 4 3.45 8.72 -12.74
CA PHE A 4 4.07 8.66 -11.43
C PHE A 4 3.97 9.99 -10.70
N VAL A 5 3.45 9.97 -9.49
CA VAL A 5 3.25 11.14 -8.65
C VAL A 5 3.97 10.92 -7.33
N LYS A 6 4.71 11.92 -6.87
CA LYS A 6 5.36 11.84 -5.56
C LYS A 6 4.31 11.81 -4.47
N VAL A 7 4.41 10.84 -3.57
CA VAL A 7 3.47 10.69 -2.45
C VAL A 7 4.14 10.82 -1.09
N ALA A 8 5.45 10.59 -1.01
CA ALA A 8 6.18 10.66 0.25
C ALA A 8 7.68 10.69 -0.01
N SER A 9 8.46 10.87 1.05
CA SER A 9 9.92 10.70 1.01
C SER A 9 10.28 9.41 1.73
N ILE A 10 11.40 8.80 1.35
CA ILE A 10 11.80 7.50 1.93
C ILE A 10 12.02 7.55 3.44
N ASP A 11 12.42 8.70 3.97
CA ASP A 11 12.63 8.86 5.41
C ASP A 11 11.33 9.09 6.19
N GLU A 12 10.19 9.22 5.51
CA GLU A 12 8.89 9.29 6.18
C GLU A 12 8.31 7.93 6.49
N LEU A 13 8.90 6.85 5.96
CA LEU A 13 8.35 5.50 6.08
C LEU A 13 9.47 4.51 6.37
N GLU A 14 9.63 4.16 7.64
CA GLU A 14 10.69 3.24 8.08
C GLU A 14 10.36 1.80 7.72
N LEU A 15 11.36 0.93 7.85
CA LEU A 15 11.20 -0.50 7.60
C LEU A 15 10.05 -1.07 8.42
N GLY A 16 9.17 -1.82 7.75
CA GLY A 16 8.04 -2.46 8.42
C GLY A 16 6.86 -1.54 8.70
N GLN A 17 6.91 -0.30 8.22
CA GLN A 17 5.82 0.65 8.43
C GLN A 17 4.95 0.80 7.20
N CYS A 18 3.74 1.29 7.43
CA CYS A 18 2.81 1.64 6.36
C CYS A 18 2.16 2.98 6.68
N LYS A 19 1.63 3.64 5.66
CA LYS A 19 0.92 4.89 5.86
C LYS A 19 -0.08 5.11 4.72
N THR A 20 -1.08 5.94 4.98
CA THR A 20 -2.04 6.36 3.99
C THR A 20 -1.53 7.62 3.30
N VAL A 21 -1.53 7.61 1.97
CA VAL A 21 -1.16 8.78 1.17
C VAL A 21 -2.25 9.04 0.13
N ARG A 22 -2.22 10.23 -0.44
CA ARG A 22 -3.18 10.60 -1.48
C ARG A 22 -2.45 11.04 -2.73
N ALA A 23 -2.95 10.61 -3.88
CA ALA A 23 -2.38 10.98 -5.16
C ALA A 23 -3.48 10.99 -6.21
N ASN A 24 -3.62 12.12 -6.91
CA ASN A 24 -4.54 12.25 -8.03
C ASN A 24 -5.97 11.82 -7.69
N GLY A 25 -6.46 12.20 -6.49
CA GLY A 25 -7.81 11.85 -6.03
C GLY A 25 -7.95 10.44 -5.49
N ARG A 26 -6.89 9.64 -5.49
CA ARG A 26 -6.92 8.27 -4.95
C ARG A 26 -6.34 8.25 -3.55
N ILE A 27 -6.89 7.37 -2.71
CA ILE A 27 -6.35 7.11 -1.37
C ILE A 27 -5.60 5.79 -1.45
N ILE A 28 -4.31 5.84 -1.13
CA ILE A 28 -3.38 4.74 -1.36
C ILE A 28 -2.67 4.39 -0.06
N ALA A 29 -2.54 3.09 0.21
CA ALA A 29 -1.71 2.60 1.30
C ALA A 29 -0.30 2.32 0.78
N LEU A 30 0.69 2.86 1.45
CA LEU A 30 2.10 2.73 1.08
C LEU A 30 2.80 1.90 2.14
N TYR A 31 3.62 0.94 1.71
CA TYR A 31 4.30 -0.01 2.61
C TYR A 31 5.79 -0.03 2.37
N ASN A 32 6.56 -0.14 3.45
CA ASN A 32 8.00 -0.36 3.37
C ASN A 32 8.28 -1.78 3.84
N VAL A 33 8.46 -2.71 2.89
CA VAL A 33 8.75 -4.11 3.18
C VAL A 33 10.24 -4.30 3.02
N ASP A 34 10.96 -4.24 4.13
CA ASP A 34 12.40 -4.50 4.17
C ASP A 34 13.20 -3.67 3.15
N GLY A 35 12.80 -2.41 2.98
CA GLY A 35 13.47 -1.47 2.07
C GLY A 35 12.86 -1.39 0.68
N THR A 36 11.92 -2.27 0.35
CA THR A 36 11.19 -2.22 -0.93
C THR A 36 9.81 -1.64 -0.68
N PHE A 37 9.42 -0.66 -1.48
CA PHE A 37 8.15 0.03 -1.32
C PHE A 37 7.07 -0.56 -2.20
N TYR A 38 5.90 -0.77 -1.62
CA TYR A 38 4.71 -1.27 -2.33
C TYR A 38 3.54 -0.34 -2.06
N ALA A 39 2.58 -0.35 -2.96
CA ALA A 39 1.38 0.47 -2.83
C ALA A 39 0.14 -0.30 -3.27
N THR A 40 -0.93 -0.16 -2.51
CA THR A 40 -2.24 -0.75 -2.82
C THR A 40 -3.31 0.29 -2.57
N ASP A 41 -4.55 -0.04 -2.94
CA ASP A 41 -5.69 0.74 -2.46
C ASP A 41 -5.65 0.76 -0.93
N ASP A 42 -5.96 1.90 -0.34
CA ASP A 42 -6.00 2.03 1.11
C ASP A 42 -7.24 1.38 1.70
N THR A 43 -8.29 1.25 0.92
CA THR A 43 -9.58 0.76 1.38
C THR A 43 -9.64 -0.75 1.36
N CYS A 44 -9.89 -1.36 2.53
CA CYS A 44 -10.14 -2.80 2.63
C CYS A 44 -11.39 -3.14 1.84
N SER A 45 -11.34 -4.19 1.01
CA SER A 45 -12.47 -4.57 0.15
C SER A 45 -13.68 -5.06 0.93
N HIS A 46 -13.48 -5.44 2.21
CA HIS A 46 -14.58 -5.95 3.03
C HIS A 46 -15.49 -4.82 3.54
N ASN A 47 -14.92 -3.83 4.22
CA ASN A 47 -15.74 -2.80 4.88
C ASN A 47 -15.12 -1.42 4.85
N GLY A 48 -14.14 -1.21 3.99
CA GLY A 48 -13.55 0.11 3.79
C GLY A 48 -12.56 0.55 4.82
N GLY A 49 -12.04 -0.35 5.65
CA GLY A 49 -11.03 0.00 6.65
C GLY A 49 -9.75 0.51 6.01
N PRO A 50 -9.06 1.48 6.66
CA PRO A 50 -7.86 2.10 6.09
C PRO A 50 -6.65 1.19 6.27
N LEU A 51 -6.20 0.53 5.20
CA LEU A 51 -5.07 -0.39 5.25
C LEU A 51 -3.76 0.30 5.66
N GLY A 52 -3.61 1.58 5.31
CA GLY A 52 -2.42 2.33 5.70
C GLY A 52 -2.29 2.56 7.19
N GLU A 53 -3.35 2.30 7.97
CA GLU A 53 -3.34 2.38 9.42
C GLU A 53 -3.32 0.99 10.07
N GLY A 54 -3.18 -0.06 9.26
CA GLY A 54 -3.13 -1.42 9.75
C GLY A 54 -1.75 -1.82 10.24
N THR A 55 -1.55 -3.12 10.37
CA THR A 55 -0.29 -3.70 10.84
C THR A 55 0.39 -4.46 9.71
N LEU A 56 1.61 -4.06 9.38
CA LEU A 56 2.41 -4.72 8.34
C LEU A 56 3.38 -5.69 8.98
N GLU A 57 3.35 -6.96 8.52
CA GLU A 57 4.29 -7.98 8.94
C GLU A 57 4.81 -8.70 7.71
N GLY A 58 6.09 -8.52 7.38
CA GLY A 58 6.65 -9.04 6.14
C GLY A 58 5.93 -8.42 4.95
N THR A 59 5.26 -9.24 4.13
CA THR A 59 4.48 -8.77 2.98
C THR A 59 2.98 -8.78 3.25
N THR A 60 2.57 -9.04 4.51
CA THR A 60 1.16 -9.14 4.87
C THR A 60 0.71 -7.89 5.62
N ILE A 61 -0.33 -7.24 5.11
CA ILE A 61 -0.99 -6.13 5.80
C ILE A 61 -2.29 -6.63 6.42
N THR A 62 -2.48 -6.31 7.71
CA THR A 62 -3.72 -6.64 8.43
C THR A 62 -4.56 -5.40 8.54
N CYS A 63 -5.80 -5.46 8.03
CA CYS A 63 -6.75 -4.37 8.12
C CYS A 63 -7.07 -4.10 9.60
N PRO A 64 -7.10 -2.82 10.05
CA PRO A 64 -7.42 -2.52 11.44
C PRO A 64 -8.87 -2.82 11.81
N TRP A 65 -9.74 -2.98 10.79
CA TRP A 65 -11.13 -3.37 10.98
C TRP A 65 -11.30 -4.85 10.61
N HIS A 66 -11.76 -5.68 11.49
CA HIS A 66 -12.05 -7.11 11.28
C HIS A 66 -10.84 -7.98 10.93
N HIS A 67 -9.61 -7.42 10.92
CA HIS A 67 -8.36 -8.19 10.77
C HIS A 67 -8.21 -8.98 9.48
N TRP A 68 -8.83 -8.54 8.37
CA TRP A 68 -8.59 -9.14 7.07
C TRP A 68 -7.17 -8.86 6.62
N GLN A 69 -6.54 -9.86 6.00
CA GLN A 69 -5.12 -9.78 5.61
C GLN A 69 -4.96 -9.87 4.11
N TYR A 70 -4.02 -9.06 3.58
CA TYR A 70 -3.70 -9.02 2.17
C TYR A 70 -2.20 -9.08 1.96
N ASP A 71 -1.79 -9.68 0.82
CA ASP A 71 -0.40 -9.64 0.38
C ASP A 71 -0.18 -8.32 -0.36
N VAL A 72 0.69 -7.46 0.16
CA VAL A 72 0.90 -6.14 -0.43
C VAL A 72 1.60 -6.19 -1.79
N THR A 73 2.24 -7.31 -2.14
CA THR A 73 2.91 -7.46 -3.43
C THR A 73 1.95 -7.80 -4.56
N THR A 74 0.82 -8.41 -4.25
CA THR A 74 -0.16 -8.86 -5.25
C THR A 74 -1.54 -8.25 -5.06
N GLY A 75 -1.84 -7.78 -3.85
CA GLY A 75 -3.17 -7.29 -3.49
C GLY A 75 -4.15 -8.40 -3.14
N GLN A 76 -3.73 -9.65 -3.19
CA GLN A 76 -4.63 -10.78 -2.92
C GLN A 76 -4.90 -10.95 -1.43
N MET A 77 -6.16 -11.25 -1.10
CA MET A 77 -6.54 -11.60 0.25
C MET A 77 -5.95 -12.95 0.64
N MET A 78 -5.40 -13.06 1.85
CA MET A 78 -4.65 -14.27 2.25
C MET A 78 -5.52 -15.52 2.32
N VAL A 79 -6.78 -15.40 2.77
CA VAL A 79 -7.66 -16.57 2.92
C VAL A 79 -8.56 -16.80 1.70
N ASN A 80 -8.57 -15.87 0.75
CA ASN A 80 -9.40 -16.00 -0.45
C ASN A 80 -8.74 -15.26 -1.60
N ALA A 81 -7.94 -15.99 -2.38
CA ALA A 81 -7.13 -15.41 -3.45
C ALA A 81 -7.96 -14.81 -4.59
N SER A 82 -9.26 -15.11 -4.67
CA SER A 82 -10.13 -14.50 -5.67
C SER A 82 -10.57 -13.09 -5.27
N THR A 83 -10.39 -12.72 -4.01
CA THR A 83 -10.64 -11.36 -3.51
C THR A 83 -9.33 -10.62 -3.47
N LYS A 84 -9.27 -9.46 -4.10
CA LYS A 84 -8.04 -8.66 -4.08
C LYS A 84 -8.35 -7.18 -4.19
N ILE A 85 -7.37 -6.38 -3.79
CA ILE A 85 -7.39 -4.93 -3.95
C ILE A 85 -6.38 -4.56 -5.04
N ASP A 86 -6.54 -3.37 -5.62
CA ASP A 86 -5.62 -2.93 -6.66
C ASP A 86 -4.24 -2.61 -6.08
N THR A 87 -3.22 -2.92 -6.85
CA THR A 87 -1.84 -2.53 -6.53
C THR A 87 -1.39 -1.46 -7.51
N TYR A 88 -0.40 -0.68 -7.09
CA TYR A 88 0.16 0.39 -7.91
C TYR A 88 1.66 0.22 -8.00
N ALA A 89 2.22 0.47 -9.18
CA ALA A 89 3.68 0.45 -9.34
C ALA A 89 4.31 1.57 -8.53
N VAL A 90 5.44 1.30 -7.91
CA VAL A 90 6.17 2.26 -7.09
C VAL A 90 7.56 2.46 -7.66
N ARG A 91 8.00 3.70 -7.68
CA ARG A 91 9.35 4.08 -8.10
C ARG A 91 9.97 4.96 -7.03
N VAL A 92 11.25 4.77 -6.77
CA VAL A 92 12.01 5.65 -5.88
C VAL A 92 13.03 6.40 -6.72
N GLU A 93 13.01 7.72 -6.63
CA GLU A 93 13.96 8.59 -7.34
C GLU A 93 14.61 9.51 -6.31
N GLY A 94 15.90 9.28 -6.05
CA GLY A 94 16.58 9.99 -4.97
C GLY A 94 15.96 9.61 -3.64
N THR A 95 15.33 10.57 -2.98
CA THR A 95 14.60 10.35 -1.72
C THR A 95 13.08 10.37 -1.92
N ASP A 96 12.61 10.52 -3.15
CA ASP A 96 11.18 10.62 -3.44
C ASP A 96 10.57 9.25 -3.74
N ILE A 97 9.41 8.98 -3.15
CA ILE A 97 8.62 7.80 -3.46
C ILE A 97 7.48 8.24 -4.38
N LEU A 98 7.43 7.62 -5.57
CA LEU A 98 6.42 7.93 -6.57
C LEU A 98 5.55 6.71 -6.82
N VAL A 99 4.27 6.94 -7.07
CA VAL A 99 3.30 5.88 -7.32
C VAL A 99 2.60 6.18 -8.65
N ASP A 100 2.43 5.12 -9.46
CA ASP A 100 1.70 5.21 -10.71
C ASP A 100 0.20 5.22 -10.41
N VAL A 101 -0.45 6.35 -10.68
CA VAL A 101 -1.88 6.55 -10.37
C VAL A 101 -2.75 6.54 -11.63
N GLU A 102 -2.20 6.12 -12.72
CA GLU A 102 -2.96 6.04 -13.97
C GLU A 102 -3.76 4.77 -14.12
#